data_769951beda85691d1fb5b57e4be6fc2c
#
_entry.id   769951beda85691d1fb5b57e4be6fc2c
#
_cell.length_a   1.000
_cell.length_b   1.000
_cell.length_c   1.000
_cell.angle_alpha   90.00
_cell.angle_beta   90.00
_cell.angle_gamma   90.00
#
_symmetry.space_group_name_H-M   'P 1'
#
loop_
_entity.id
_entity.type
_entity.pdbx_description
1 polymer ?
#
loop_
_entity_poly.entity_id
_entity_poly.type
_entity_poly.pdbx_seq_one_letter_code
_entity_poly.pdbx_strand_id
1 'polypeptide(L)'
;MGQAGEGWKQVTSELAYERSGPERFLSTMPVLERCVRLVLQGASSPADATAGRLLARLMTLRNMSLAIWAALQAGRSPAIEAAMVKDLGTNFERDTLESVREAMELDERVANDPALTGLLAAAWPLAPTYNLRGGTNEVLRNMIAKQLQAR
;
A
#
# COMPACT_ATOMS: atom_id res chain seq x y z
N MET A 1 15.50 23.86 12.58
CA MET A 1 16.44 23.23 11.61
C MET A 1 17.59 22.63 12.40
N GLY A 2 18.13 21.45 12.00
CA GLY A 2 19.19 20.77 12.72
C GLY A 2 20.55 21.44 12.59
N GLN A 3 21.57 20.83 13.20
CA GLN A 3 22.92 21.36 13.21
C GLN A 3 23.65 21.06 11.89
N ALA A 4 24.62 21.90 11.53
CA ALA A 4 25.48 21.67 10.37
C ALA A 4 26.24 20.33 10.53
N GLY A 5 26.24 19.49 9.49
CA GLY A 5 26.83 18.14 9.51
C GLY A 5 25.85 17.01 9.86
N GLU A 6 24.64 17.29 10.36
CA GLU A 6 23.65 16.27 10.73
C GLU A 6 22.59 15.97 9.63
N GLY A 7 22.79 16.43 8.40
CA GLY A 7 21.82 16.30 7.31
C GLY A 7 21.37 14.85 7.05
N TRP A 8 22.29 13.89 7.10
CA TRP A 8 21.96 12.47 6.92
C TRP A 8 21.05 11.93 8.03
N LYS A 9 21.33 12.32 9.28
CA LYS A 9 20.50 11.94 10.43
C LYS A 9 19.08 12.53 10.32
N GLN A 10 18.97 13.76 9.86
CA GLN A 10 17.68 14.42 9.62
C GLN A 10 16.86 13.69 8.54
N VAL A 11 17.46 13.47 7.37
CA VAL A 11 16.80 12.75 6.27
C VAL A 11 16.33 11.35 6.70
N THR A 12 17.21 10.60 7.40
CA THR A 12 16.84 9.25 7.84
C THR A 12 15.77 9.24 8.94
N SER A 13 15.69 10.27 9.79
CA SER A 13 14.63 10.37 10.79
C SER A 13 13.25 10.64 10.20
N GLU A 14 13.17 11.30 9.05
CA GLU A 14 11.91 11.57 8.34
C GLU A 14 11.39 10.35 7.58
N LEU A 15 12.27 9.40 7.22
CA LEU A 15 11.87 8.23 6.44
C LEU A 15 10.85 7.33 7.15
N ALA A 16 10.81 7.31 8.48
CA ALA A 16 9.80 6.54 9.21
C ALA A 16 8.40 7.11 9.01
N TYR A 17 8.27 8.43 8.98
CA TYR A 17 7.01 9.11 8.67
C TYR A 17 6.61 8.91 7.22
N GLU A 18 7.55 9.14 6.29
CA GLU A 18 7.32 8.99 4.87
C GLU A 18 6.92 7.56 4.47
N ARG A 19 7.58 6.54 5.04
CA ARG A 19 7.36 5.14 4.69
C ARG A 19 6.09 4.55 5.27
N SER A 20 5.58 5.07 6.40
CA SER A 20 4.40 4.56 7.08
C SER A 20 3.11 5.28 6.74
N GLY A 21 3.19 6.37 5.99
CA GLY A 21 2.04 7.19 5.61
C GLY A 21 1.04 6.46 4.70
N PRO A 22 -0.23 6.89 4.71
CA PRO A 22 -1.30 6.26 3.92
C PRO A 22 -1.06 6.35 2.40
N GLU A 23 -0.28 7.30 1.94
CA GLU A 23 0.12 7.45 0.54
C GLU A 23 0.95 6.27 0.02
N ARG A 24 1.35 5.33 0.89
CA ARG A 24 2.07 4.11 0.52
C ARG A 24 1.17 2.92 0.20
N PHE A 25 -0.15 3.06 0.38
CA PHE A 25 -1.12 1.99 0.10
C PHE A 25 -2.51 2.48 -0.33
N LEU A 26 -2.70 3.79 -0.52
CA LEU A 26 -3.99 4.35 -0.94
C LEU A 26 -4.01 4.91 -2.37
N SER A 27 -2.91 4.82 -3.16
CA SER A 27 -2.89 5.38 -4.52
C SER A 27 -3.89 4.68 -5.46
N THR A 28 -4.21 3.42 -5.21
CA THR A 28 -5.19 2.63 -5.96
C THR A 28 -6.57 2.54 -5.29
N MET A 29 -6.79 3.34 -4.23
CA MET A 29 -8.05 3.35 -3.48
C MET A 29 -9.30 3.60 -4.35
N PRO A 30 -9.29 4.51 -5.33
CA PRO A 30 -10.45 4.72 -6.20
C PRO A 30 -10.84 3.46 -7.00
N VAL A 31 -9.84 2.68 -7.45
CA VAL A 31 -10.06 1.41 -8.17
C VAL A 31 -10.67 0.38 -7.22
N LEU A 32 -10.09 0.21 -6.03
CA LEU A 32 -10.60 -0.71 -5.01
C LEU A 32 -12.03 -0.37 -4.59
N GLU A 33 -12.27 0.90 -4.26
CA GLU A 33 -13.59 1.37 -3.82
C GLU A 33 -14.67 1.10 -4.88
N ARG A 34 -14.38 1.41 -6.15
CA ARG A 34 -15.32 1.16 -7.23
C ARG A 34 -15.62 -0.32 -7.39
N CYS A 35 -14.61 -1.18 -7.39
CA CYS A 35 -14.77 -2.63 -7.45
C CYS A 35 -15.64 -3.15 -6.29
N VAL A 36 -15.32 -2.77 -5.05
CA VAL A 36 -16.08 -3.19 -3.86
C VAL A 36 -17.54 -2.75 -3.95
N ARG A 37 -17.82 -1.51 -4.39
CA ARG A 37 -19.19 -1.03 -4.57
C ARG A 37 -20.00 -1.86 -5.57
N LEU A 38 -19.37 -2.25 -6.68
CA LEU A 38 -20.02 -3.08 -7.70
C LEU A 38 -20.33 -4.48 -7.16
N VAL A 39 -19.38 -5.08 -6.46
CA VAL A 39 -19.55 -6.40 -5.84
C VAL A 39 -20.68 -6.38 -4.81
N LEU A 40 -20.75 -5.38 -3.94
CA LEU A 40 -21.77 -5.27 -2.89
C LEU A 40 -23.20 -4.98 -3.42
N GLN A 41 -23.36 -4.50 -4.63
CA GLN A 41 -24.66 -4.14 -5.22
C GLN A 41 -25.40 -5.31 -5.87
N GLY A 42 -24.81 -6.51 -5.91
CA GLY A 42 -25.39 -7.62 -6.63
C GLY A 42 -25.45 -8.94 -5.87
N ALA A 43 -25.87 -9.98 -6.55
CA ALA A 43 -25.80 -11.34 -6.02
C ALA A 43 -24.35 -11.78 -5.81
N SER A 44 -24.13 -12.72 -4.89
CA SER A 44 -22.80 -13.26 -4.60
C SER A 44 -22.11 -13.78 -5.85
N SER A 45 -20.84 -13.46 -6.02
CA SER A 45 -20.01 -13.88 -7.13
C SER A 45 -18.60 -14.25 -6.67
N PRO A 46 -17.79 -14.93 -7.49
CA PRO A 46 -16.39 -15.19 -7.17
C PRO A 46 -15.56 -13.92 -6.92
N ALA A 47 -15.97 -12.76 -7.45
CA ALA A 47 -15.34 -11.48 -7.21
C ALA A 47 -15.45 -11.01 -5.74
N ASP A 48 -16.44 -11.50 -4.96
CA ASP A 48 -16.61 -11.19 -3.53
C ASP A 48 -15.37 -11.59 -2.73
N ALA A 49 -14.80 -12.76 -3.00
CA ALA A 49 -13.61 -13.24 -2.33
C ALA A 49 -12.38 -12.36 -2.63
N THR A 50 -12.27 -11.84 -3.82
CA THR A 50 -11.22 -10.90 -4.22
C THR A 50 -11.37 -9.57 -3.49
N ALA A 51 -12.57 -8.99 -3.49
CA ALA A 51 -12.86 -7.76 -2.75
C ALA A 51 -12.59 -7.93 -1.25
N GLY A 52 -13.02 -9.04 -0.66
CA GLY A 52 -12.79 -9.36 0.75
C GLY A 52 -11.30 -9.47 1.12
N ARG A 53 -10.50 -10.14 0.29
CA ARG A 53 -9.03 -10.24 0.49
C ARG A 53 -8.36 -8.86 0.42
N LEU A 54 -8.72 -8.04 -0.54
CA LEU A 54 -8.17 -6.70 -0.69
C LEU A 54 -8.53 -5.80 0.50
N LEU A 55 -9.78 -5.84 0.97
CA LEU A 55 -10.22 -5.10 2.15
C LEU A 55 -9.48 -5.55 3.41
N ALA A 56 -9.31 -6.86 3.63
CA ALA A 56 -8.57 -7.38 4.78
C ALA A 56 -7.11 -6.90 4.78
N ARG A 57 -6.44 -6.91 3.62
CA ARG A 57 -5.07 -6.38 3.47
C ARG A 57 -5.00 -4.88 3.73
N LEU A 58 -5.96 -4.11 3.20
CA LEU A 58 -6.05 -2.67 3.45
C LEU A 58 -6.21 -2.37 4.95
N MET A 59 -7.09 -3.08 5.64
CA MET A 59 -7.28 -2.92 7.09
C MET A 59 -6.01 -3.25 7.87
N THR A 60 -5.28 -4.29 7.47
CA THR A 60 -4.00 -4.66 8.07
C THR A 60 -2.98 -3.54 7.91
N LEU A 61 -2.79 -3.03 6.69
CA LEU A 61 -1.87 -1.92 6.41
C LEU A 61 -2.24 -0.66 7.19
N ARG A 62 -3.53 -0.33 7.25
CA ARG A 62 -4.02 0.79 8.05
C ARG A 62 -3.66 0.64 9.53
N ASN A 63 -3.88 -0.53 10.11
CA ASN A 63 -3.56 -0.78 11.52
C ASN A 63 -2.05 -0.73 11.78
N MET A 64 -1.23 -1.26 10.88
CA MET A 64 0.23 -1.14 10.95
C MET A 64 0.68 0.32 10.90
N SER A 65 0.14 1.11 9.97
CA SER A 65 0.43 2.54 9.83
C SER A 65 0.06 3.31 11.11
N LEU A 66 -1.11 3.06 11.70
CA LEU A 66 -1.56 3.68 12.95
C LEU A 66 -0.65 3.29 14.13
N ALA A 67 -0.21 2.04 14.21
CA ALA A 67 0.71 1.58 15.26
C ALA A 67 2.07 2.28 15.17
N ILE A 68 2.57 2.49 13.94
CA ILE A 68 3.81 3.23 13.71
C ILE A 68 3.64 4.70 14.10
N TRP A 69 2.53 5.31 13.71
CA TRP A 69 2.24 6.69 14.11
C TRP A 69 2.22 6.84 15.63
N ALA A 70 1.56 5.94 16.35
CA ALA A 70 1.55 5.94 17.82
C ALA A 70 2.97 5.75 18.41
N ALA A 71 3.80 4.92 17.78
CA ALA A 71 5.21 4.75 18.20
C ALA A 71 6.02 6.04 18.03
N LEU A 72 5.86 6.73 16.89
CA LEU A 72 6.50 8.01 16.62
C LEU A 72 6.06 9.09 17.62
N GLN A 73 4.77 9.17 17.93
CA GLN A 73 4.25 10.09 18.96
C GLN A 73 4.83 9.81 20.35
N ALA A 74 5.14 8.56 20.66
CA ALA A 74 5.81 8.14 21.90
C ALA A 74 7.34 8.33 21.86
N GLY A 75 7.89 9.02 20.86
CA GLY A 75 9.33 9.28 20.71
C GLY A 75 10.17 8.05 20.33
N ARG A 76 9.56 6.96 19.88
CA ARG A 76 10.25 5.77 19.36
C ARG A 76 10.62 5.98 17.89
N SER A 77 11.60 5.20 17.40
CA SER A 77 12.04 5.22 15.99
C SER A 77 11.73 3.87 15.31
N PRO A 78 10.50 3.65 14.82
CA PRO A 78 10.05 2.40 14.20
C PRO A 78 10.47 2.29 12.72
N ALA A 79 11.77 2.46 12.42
CA ALA A 79 12.27 2.54 11.05
C ALA A 79 12.08 1.23 10.25
N ILE A 80 12.19 0.09 10.92
CA ILE A 80 12.02 -1.24 10.27
C ILE A 80 10.55 -1.53 10.03
N GLU A 81 9.70 -1.25 11.01
CA GLU A 81 8.25 -1.39 10.91
C GLU A 81 7.69 -0.48 9.80
N ALA A 82 8.20 0.75 9.68
CA ALA A 82 7.85 1.65 8.59
C ALA A 82 8.31 1.13 7.22
N ALA A 83 9.50 0.53 7.14
CA ALA A 83 9.98 -0.13 5.92
C ALA A 83 9.07 -1.30 5.52
N MET A 84 8.56 -2.08 6.50
CA MET A 84 7.59 -3.16 6.26
C MET A 84 6.26 -2.62 5.71
N VAL A 85 5.72 -1.55 6.29
CA VAL A 85 4.47 -0.93 5.79
C VAL A 85 4.66 -0.47 4.34
N LYS A 86 5.78 0.17 4.03
CA LYS A 86 6.07 0.60 2.66
C LYS A 86 6.19 -0.57 1.69
N ASP A 87 6.94 -1.62 2.02
CA ASP A 87 7.09 -2.80 1.15
C ASP A 87 5.76 -3.49 0.89
N LEU A 88 5.00 -3.77 1.95
CA LEU A 88 3.69 -4.41 1.86
C LEU A 88 2.65 -3.51 1.17
N GLY A 89 2.69 -2.21 1.43
CA GLY A 89 1.75 -1.24 0.86
C GLY A 89 1.91 -1.09 -0.64
N THR A 90 3.14 -0.95 -1.13
CA THR A 90 3.38 -0.82 -2.58
C THR A 90 3.11 -2.12 -3.35
N ASN A 91 3.32 -3.28 -2.74
CA ASN A 91 2.85 -4.54 -3.30
C ASN A 91 1.33 -4.60 -3.32
N PHE A 92 0.66 -4.17 -2.24
CA PHE A 92 -0.81 -4.08 -2.20
C PHE A 92 -1.37 -3.20 -3.31
N GLU A 93 -0.78 -2.03 -3.58
CA GLU A 93 -1.22 -1.14 -4.66
C GLU A 93 -1.15 -1.83 -6.03
N ARG A 94 -0.06 -2.54 -6.33
CA ARG A 94 0.09 -3.30 -7.57
C ARG A 94 -0.89 -4.47 -7.65
N ASP A 95 -0.96 -5.26 -6.60
CA ASP A 95 -1.84 -6.42 -6.52
C ASP A 95 -3.31 -6.02 -6.60
N THR A 96 -3.68 -4.82 -6.14
CA THR A 96 -5.04 -4.28 -6.28
C THR A 96 -5.43 -4.15 -7.75
N LEU A 97 -4.56 -3.60 -8.58
CA LEU A 97 -4.84 -3.45 -10.02
C LEU A 97 -5.02 -4.81 -10.69
N GLU A 98 -4.11 -5.77 -10.44
CA GLU A 98 -4.20 -7.13 -10.98
C GLU A 98 -5.46 -7.86 -10.49
N SER A 99 -5.71 -7.83 -9.18
CA SER A 99 -6.86 -8.53 -8.58
C SER A 99 -8.20 -7.95 -9.07
N VAL A 100 -8.28 -6.64 -9.29
CA VAL A 100 -9.49 -6.04 -9.85
C VAL A 100 -9.65 -6.42 -11.33
N ARG A 101 -8.56 -6.47 -12.11
CA ARG A 101 -8.61 -6.98 -13.50
C ARG A 101 -9.11 -8.42 -13.54
N GLU A 102 -8.60 -9.28 -12.65
CA GLU A 102 -9.07 -10.66 -12.52
C GLU A 102 -10.56 -10.73 -12.10
N ALA A 103 -11.00 -9.84 -11.21
CA ALA A 103 -12.40 -9.76 -10.81
C ALA A 103 -13.34 -9.39 -11.98
N MET A 104 -12.86 -8.60 -12.96
CA MET A 104 -13.62 -8.32 -14.20
C MET A 104 -13.85 -9.58 -15.04
N GLU A 105 -12.95 -10.55 -14.99
CA GLU A 105 -13.12 -11.84 -15.69
C GLU A 105 -14.16 -12.76 -15.00
N LEU A 106 -14.42 -12.50 -13.72
CA LEU A 106 -15.27 -13.33 -12.87
C LEU A 106 -16.68 -12.77 -12.66
N ASP A 107 -16.91 -11.49 -12.99
CA ASP A 107 -18.17 -10.80 -12.72
C ASP A 107 -18.47 -9.74 -13.81
N GLU A 108 -19.52 -9.97 -14.58
CA GLU A 108 -19.92 -9.07 -15.68
C GLU A 108 -20.26 -7.64 -15.20
N ARG A 109 -20.73 -7.46 -13.98
CA ARG A 109 -21.02 -6.14 -13.40
C ARG A 109 -19.73 -5.34 -13.20
N VAL A 110 -18.66 -6.04 -12.80
CA VAL A 110 -17.32 -5.46 -12.64
C VAL A 110 -16.72 -5.21 -14.03
N ALA A 111 -16.87 -6.16 -14.96
CA ALA A 111 -16.33 -6.07 -16.32
C ALA A 111 -16.93 -4.93 -17.13
N ASN A 112 -18.25 -4.72 -17.03
CA ASN A 112 -18.99 -3.78 -17.86
C ASN A 112 -19.10 -2.36 -17.27
N ASP A 113 -18.38 -2.06 -16.18
CA ASP A 113 -18.40 -0.73 -15.57
C ASP A 113 -17.38 0.22 -16.22
N PRO A 114 -17.85 1.25 -16.95
CA PRO A 114 -16.94 2.15 -17.67
C PRO A 114 -16.12 3.04 -16.74
N ALA A 115 -16.63 3.34 -15.53
CA ALA A 115 -15.90 4.13 -14.55
C ALA A 115 -14.73 3.34 -13.99
N LEU A 116 -14.91 2.05 -13.67
CA LEU A 116 -13.83 1.18 -13.22
C LEU A 116 -12.78 0.99 -14.30
N THR A 117 -13.22 0.75 -15.54
CA THR A 117 -12.31 0.62 -16.69
C THR A 117 -11.46 1.88 -16.87
N GLY A 118 -12.05 3.06 -16.76
CA GLY A 118 -11.32 4.34 -16.82
C GLY A 118 -10.32 4.52 -15.67
N LEU A 119 -10.71 4.14 -14.45
CA LEU A 119 -9.82 4.20 -13.27
C LEU A 119 -8.63 3.24 -13.42
N LEU A 120 -8.85 2.02 -13.89
CA LEU A 120 -7.78 1.05 -14.17
C LEU A 120 -6.83 1.55 -15.25
N ALA A 121 -7.37 2.07 -16.37
CA ALA A 121 -6.56 2.60 -17.46
C ALA A 121 -5.67 3.77 -17.01
N ALA A 122 -6.16 4.60 -16.10
CA ALA A 122 -5.40 5.71 -15.53
C ALA A 122 -4.34 5.25 -14.51
N ALA A 123 -4.63 4.24 -13.68
CA ALA A 123 -3.74 3.78 -12.63
C ALA A 123 -2.64 2.82 -13.14
N TRP A 124 -2.92 2.03 -14.16
CA TRP A 124 -2.01 1.00 -14.66
C TRP A 124 -0.63 1.50 -15.08
N PRO A 125 -0.51 2.59 -15.87
CA PRO A 125 0.79 3.13 -16.26
C PRO A 125 1.62 3.66 -15.07
N LEU A 126 0.97 3.95 -13.93
CA LEU A 126 1.62 4.45 -12.72
C LEU A 126 2.17 3.32 -11.83
N ALA A 127 1.73 2.08 -12.02
CA ALA A 127 2.07 0.94 -11.16
C ALA A 127 3.60 0.75 -10.94
N PRO A 128 4.48 0.91 -11.95
CA PRO A 128 5.92 0.82 -11.73
C PRO A 128 6.48 1.87 -10.77
N THR A 129 5.83 3.05 -10.68
CA THR A 129 6.30 4.15 -9.84
C THR A 129 6.08 3.91 -8.35
N TYR A 130 5.13 3.05 -7.98
CA TYR A 130 4.81 2.79 -6.58
C TYR A 130 6.02 2.23 -5.81
N ASN A 131 6.85 1.41 -6.44
CA ASN A 131 8.03 0.82 -5.82
C ASN A 131 9.19 1.81 -5.60
N LEU A 132 9.19 2.95 -6.30
CA LEU A 132 10.33 3.87 -6.28
C LEU A 132 10.29 4.86 -5.12
N ARG A 133 9.11 5.13 -4.58
CA ARG A 133 8.89 6.11 -3.49
C ARG A 133 9.44 5.58 -2.16
N GLY A 134 10.14 6.42 -1.38
CA GLY A 134 10.63 6.06 -0.04
C GLY A 134 11.71 4.97 0.01
N GLY A 135 12.34 4.66 -1.12
CA GLY A 135 13.29 3.58 -1.34
C GLY A 135 12.66 2.36 -2.01
N THR A 136 13.45 1.66 -2.84
CA THR A 136 12.95 0.48 -3.54
C THR A 136 12.68 -0.68 -2.57
N ASN A 137 11.77 -1.58 -2.94
CA ASN A 137 11.41 -2.72 -2.08
C ASN A 137 12.60 -3.63 -1.77
N GLU A 138 13.55 -3.78 -2.71
CA GLU A 138 14.77 -4.55 -2.52
C GLU A 138 15.65 -3.97 -1.41
N VAL A 139 15.82 -2.64 -1.40
CA VAL A 139 16.57 -1.94 -0.34
C VAL A 139 15.89 -2.12 1.01
N LEU A 140 14.57 -1.98 1.07
CA LEU A 140 13.81 -2.13 2.31
C LEU A 140 13.87 -3.56 2.84
N ARG A 141 13.72 -4.57 1.99
CA ARG A 141 13.84 -5.99 2.37
C ARG A 141 15.23 -6.32 2.90
N ASN A 142 16.28 -5.74 2.30
CA ASN A 142 17.64 -5.90 2.83
C ASN A 142 17.79 -5.25 4.24
N MET A 143 17.20 -4.09 4.48
CA MET A 143 17.19 -3.46 5.81
C MET A 143 16.45 -4.34 6.84
N ILE A 144 15.28 -4.85 6.49
CA ILE A 144 14.47 -5.73 7.34
C ILE A 144 15.25 -7.02 7.67
N ALA A 145 15.83 -7.68 6.64
CA ALA A 145 16.59 -8.91 6.80
C ALA A 145 17.80 -8.74 7.73
N LYS A 146 18.57 -7.67 7.56
CA LYS A 146 19.71 -7.36 8.45
C LYS A 146 19.28 -7.19 9.90
N GLN A 147 18.16 -6.52 10.16
CA GLN A 147 17.67 -6.34 11.52
C GLN A 147 17.18 -7.64 12.15
N LEU A 148 16.58 -8.55 11.37
CA LEU A 148 16.15 -9.85 11.86
C LEU A 148 17.33 -10.78 12.18
N GLN A 149 18.43 -10.66 11.44
CA GLN A 149 19.66 -11.42 11.69
C GLN A 149 20.47 -10.90 12.90
N ALA A 150 20.28 -9.64 13.27
CA ALA A 150 20.97 -9.01 14.40
C ALA A 150 20.31 -9.29 15.77
N ARG A 151 19.20 -10.01 15.78
CA ARG A 151 18.49 -10.46 16.99
C ARG A 151 18.82 -11.91 17.33
#